data_0aa3bf5f2bc83c3ff2b3c3e599942c19
#
_entry.id   0aa3bf5f2bc83c3ff2b3c3e599942c19
#
_cell.length_a   1.000
_cell.length_b   1.000
_cell.length_c   1.000
_cell.angle_alpha   90.00
_cell.angle_beta   90.00
_cell.angle_gamma   90.00
#
_symmetry.space_group_name_H-M   'P 1'
#
loop_
_entity.id
_entity.type
_entity.pdbx_description
1 polymer ?
#
loop_
_entity_poly.entity_id
_entity_poly.type
_entity_poly.pdbx_seq_one_letter_code
_entity_poly.pdbx_strand_id
1 'polypeptide(L)'
;TSSQLRNALAYMSITVLVLVFLNIYSARATRDLMFKAKCSSSQDKLKVVTSSFSGVDALTQETTEQIISVIGDMNVTRLLVTDAAGRTLYDSVPGQSAAGKMVLLQQVVQALEGNDVFCCVYEDHTLKSYAAAPILTHDTVVGCVYMMEYDASQGGIIASLERTIFRGSLVLIGILFLCAVVFSMTGSGRMRQILTSMRLVREGEYSHKIQMRGSDEYATLATEF
;
A
#
# COMPACT_ATOMS: atom_id res chain seq x y z
N THR A 1 6.99 17.47 -38.28
CA THR A 1 7.05 16.34 -37.28
C THR A 1 6.53 15.11 -37.97
N SER A 2 7.41 14.10 -38.12
CA SER A 2 7.08 12.82 -38.74
C SER A 2 5.87 12.19 -38.01
N SER A 3 4.91 11.63 -38.75
CA SER A 3 3.74 10.96 -38.16
C SER A 3 4.16 9.82 -37.24
N GLN A 4 5.32 9.21 -37.49
CA GLN A 4 5.93 8.18 -36.65
C GLN A 4 6.35 8.72 -35.28
N LEU A 5 6.93 9.94 -35.20
CA LEU A 5 7.27 10.57 -33.94
C LEU A 5 6.02 10.87 -33.11
N ARG A 6 4.94 11.30 -33.75
CA ARG A 6 3.65 11.56 -33.10
C ARG A 6 3.04 10.27 -32.52
N ASN A 7 3.09 9.18 -33.28
CA ASN A 7 2.60 7.88 -32.79
C ASN A 7 3.47 7.32 -31.67
N ALA A 8 4.79 7.41 -31.77
CA ALA A 8 5.71 7.01 -30.70
C ALA A 8 5.47 7.79 -29.41
N LEU A 9 5.26 9.11 -29.50
CA LEU A 9 4.91 9.95 -28.36
C LEU A 9 3.54 9.59 -27.75
N ALA A 10 2.56 9.24 -28.59
CA ALA A 10 1.25 8.80 -28.12
C ALA A 10 1.35 7.46 -27.34
N TYR A 11 2.08 6.47 -27.87
CA TYR A 11 2.30 5.21 -27.15
C TYR A 11 3.09 5.41 -25.86
N MET A 12 4.12 6.25 -25.86
CA MET A 12 4.86 6.59 -24.65
C MET A 12 3.96 7.25 -23.60
N SER A 13 3.12 8.20 -23.99
CA SER A 13 2.23 8.88 -23.04
C SER A 13 1.21 7.92 -22.41
N ILE A 14 0.65 7.00 -23.19
CA ILE A 14 -0.25 5.96 -22.71
C ILE A 14 0.49 5.05 -21.69
N THR A 15 1.70 4.61 -22.04
CA THR A 15 2.48 3.71 -21.16
C THR A 15 2.86 4.40 -19.85
N VAL A 16 3.28 5.66 -19.90
CA VAL A 16 3.57 6.45 -18.69
C VAL A 16 2.31 6.59 -17.82
N LEU A 17 1.16 6.84 -18.43
CA LEU A 17 -0.11 6.96 -17.71
C LEU A 17 -0.48 5.64 -17.02
N VAL A 18 -0.32 4.51 -17.70
CA VAL A 18 -0.55 3.16 -17.12
C VAL A 18 0.42 2.90 -15.95
N LEU A 19 1.69 3.25 -16.09
CA LEU A 19 2.67 3.07 -15.01
C LEU A 19 2.36 3.95 -13.79
N VAL A 20 1.94 5.20 -13.99
CA VAL A 20 1.50 6.07 -12.89
C VAL A 20 0.28 5.48 -12.19
N PHE A 21 -0.70 5.01 -12.96
CA PHE A 21 -1.88 4.34 -12.41
C PHE A 21 -1.50 3.11 -11.59
N LEU A 22 -0.64 2.23 -12.12
CA LEU A 22 -0.17 1.04 -11.42
C LEU A 22 0.59 1.37 -10.12
N ASN A 23 1.40 2.43 -10.12
CA ASN A 23 2.09 2.88 -8.90
C ASN A 23 1.10 3.30 -7.81
N ILE A 24 0.11 4.15 -8.16
CA ILE A 24 -0.91 4.62 -7.21
C ILE A 24 -1.76 3.46 -6.72
N TYR A 25 -2.18 2.58 -7.63
CA TYR A 25 -3.01 1.42 -7.28
C TYR A 25 -2.26 0.45 -6.37
N SER A 26 -1.01 0.11 -6.69
CA SER A 26 -0.18 -0.80 -5.90
C SER A 26 0.09 -0.24 -4.50
N ALA A 27 0.40 1.05 -4.37
CA ALA A 27 0.61 1.69 -3.08
C ALA A 27 -0.65 1.61 -2.20
N ARG A 28 -1.82 1.91 -2.76
CA ARG A 28 -3.10 1.79 -2.04
C ARG A 28 -3.41 0.35 -1.65
N ALA A 29 -3.27 -0.59 -2.58
CA ALA A 29 -3.54 -2.00 -2.32
C ALA A 29 -2.62 -2.57 -1.23
N THR A 30 -1.35 -2.19 -1.20
CA THR A 30 -0.40 -2.60 -0.17
C THR A 30 -0.81 -2.06 1.20
N ARG A 31 -1.18 -0.79 1.29
CA ARG A 31 -1.65 -0.18 2.55
C ARG A 31 -2.93 -0.86 3.05
N ASP A 32 -3.91 -1.06 2.18
CA ASP A 32 -5.16 -1.74 2.53
C ASP A 32 -4.93 -3.16 3.04
N LEU A 33 -4.03 -3.91 2.40
CA LEU A 33 -3.68 -5.26 2.83
C LEU A 33 -3.03 -5.25 4.21
N MET A 34 -2.07 -4.35 4.43
CA MET A 34 -1.39 -4.21 5.72
C MET A 34 -2.36 -3.77 6.83
N PHE A 35 -3.30 -2.86 6.53
CA PHE A 35 -4.31 -2.43 7.48
C PHE A 35 -5.25 -3.56 7.86
N LYS A 36 -5.70 -4.36 6.88
CA LYS A 36 -6.54 -5.55 7.14
C LYS A 36 -5.81 -6.59 7.97
N ALA A 37 -4.54 -6.87 7.64
CA ALA A 37 -3.72 -7.81 8.39
C ALA A 37 -3.52 -7.34 9.84
N LYS A 38 -3.25 -6.04 10.04
CA LYS A 38 -3.08 -5.46 11.37
C LYS A 38 -4.39 -5.46 12.17
N CYS A 39 -5.51 -5.15 11.50
CA CYS A 39 -6.84 -5.23 12.10
C CYS A 39 -7.12 -6.64 12.63
N SER A 40 -6.93 -7.67 11.79
CA SER A 40 -7.13 -9.06 12.18
C SER A 40 -6.23 -9.45 13.36
N SER A 41 -4.94 -9.12 13.29
CA SER A 41 -3.99 -9.42 14.38
C SER A 41 -4.37 -8.73 15.69
N SER A 42 -4.78 -7.47 15.66
CA SER A 42 -5.19 -6.74 16.86
C SER A 42 -6.50 -7.25 17.42
N GLN A 43 -7.45 -7.65 16.57
CA GLN A 43 -8.70 -8.29 17.01
C GLN A 43 -8.43 -9.63 17.70
N ASP A 44 -7.54 -10.45 17.15
CA ASP A 44 -7.17 -11.74 17.77
C ASP A 44 -6.53 -11.53 19.15
N LYS A 45 -5.62 -10.57 19.27
CA LYS A 45 -5.01 -10.23 20.57
C LYS A 45 -6.05 -9.73 21.58
N LEU A 46 -6.92 -8.81 21.16
CA LEU A 46 -8.01 -8.32 22.02
C LEU A 46 -8.93 -9.45 22.48
N LYS A 47 -9.30 -10.35 21.56
CA LYS A 47 -10.15 -11.48 21.87
C LYS A 47 -9.52 -12.42 22.91
N VAL A 48 -8.21 -12.66 22.85
CA VAL A 48 -7.47 -13.41 23.87
C VAL A 48 -7.56 -12.70 25.22
N VAL A 49 -7.30 -11.39 25.26
CA VAL A 49 -7.37 -10.63 26.50
C VAL A 49 -8.78 -10.61 27.07
N THR A 50 -9.78 -10.23 26.27
CA THR A 50 -11.17 -10.12 26.75
C THR A 50 -11.73 -11.48 27.18
N SER A 51 -11.40 -12.57 26.49
CA SER A 51 -11.83 -13.91 26.89
C SER A 51 -11.20 -14.38 28.21
N SER A 52 -10.00 -13.88 28.54
CA SER A 52 -9.36 -14.19 29.83
C SER A 52 -10.07 -13.55 31.03
N PHE A 53 -10.88 -12.54 30.78
CA PHE A 53 -11.75 -11.92 31.79
C PHE A 53 -13.15 -12.56 31.87
N SER A 54 -13.48 -13.50 30.97
CA SER A 54 -14.76 -14.18 30.99
C SER A 54 -14.90 -15.03 32.28
N GLY A 55 -15.97 -14.81 33.04
CA GLY A 55 -16.21 -15.47 34.30
C GLY A 55 -15.72 -14.73 35.55
N VAL A 56 -15.24 -13.50 35.41
CA VAL A 56 -14.91 -12.61 36.51
C VAL A 56 -16.13 -11.76 36.86
N ASP A 57 -16.72 -11.99 38.04
CA ASP A 57 -17.93 -11.27 38.47
C ASP A 57 -17.71 -9.80 38.77
N ALA A 58 -16.48 -9.43 39.19
CA ALA A 58 -16.12 -8.04 39.47
C ALA A 58 -14.70 -7.74 39.01
N LEU A 59 -14.55 -6.74 38.13
CA LEU A 59 -13.26 -6.20 37.70
C LEU A 59 -12.69 -5.33 38.81
N THR A 60 -11.63 -5.81 39.47
CA THR A 60 -10.83 -5.01 40.40
C THR A 60 -9.41 -4.86 39.85
N GLN A 61 -8.66 -3.90 40.41
CA GLN A 61 -7.26 -3.71 40.02
C GLN A 61 -6.45 -5.00 40.25
N GLU A 62 -6.62 -5.65 41.39
CA GLU A 62 -5.89 -6.88 41.78
C GLU A 62 -6.18 -8.05 40.82
N THR A 63 -7.47 -8.32 40.51
CA THR A 63 -7.87 -9.36 39.57
C THR A 63 -7.37 -9.07 38.17
N THR A 64 -7.39 -7.80 37.74
CA THR A 64 -6.89 -7.41 36.42
C THR A 64 -5.38 -7.64 36.30
N GLU A 65 -4.59 -7.22 37.30
CA GLU A 65 -3.15 -7.46 37.33
C GLU A 65 -2.79 -8.94 37.29
N GLN A 66 -3.51 -9.77 38.04
CA GLN A 66 -3.32 -11.22 38.03
C GLN A 66 -3.57 -11.84 36.66
N ILE A 67 -4.69 -11.50 36.01
CA ILE A 67 -5.05 -12.02 34.68
C ILE A 67 -4.00 -11.59 33.64
N ILE A 68 -3.63 -10.32 33.63
CA ILE A 68 -2.63 -9.80 32.68
C ILE A 68 -1.26 -10.45 32.92
N SER A 69 -0.88 -10.74 34.18
CA SER A 69 0.38 -11.42 34.49
C SER A 69 0.44 -12.84 33.92
N VAL A 70 -0.70 -13.52 33.83
CA VAL A 70 -0.81 -14.88 33.25
C VAL A 70 -0.74 -14.82 31.73
N ILE A 71 -1.34 -13.81 31.10
CA ILE A 71 -1.30 -13.64 29.65
C ILE A 71 0.13 -13.35 29.17
N GLY A 72 0.92 -12.63 29.98
CA GLY A 72 2.30 -12.28 29.67
C GLY A 72 2.42 -11.14 28.67
N ASP A 73 3.62 -11.00 28.07
CA ASP A 73 3.90 -9.92 27.11
C ASP A 73 3.27 -10.21 25.74
N MET A 74 2.33 -9.37 25.34
CA MET A 74 1.65 -9.44 24.05
C MET A 74 2.37 -8.65 22.95
N ASN A 75 3.54 -8.10 23.24
CA ASN A 75 4.30 -7.25 22.33
C ASN A 75 3.45 -6.09 21.78
N VAL A 76 2.81 -5.36 22.69
CA VAL A 76 2.03 -4.16 22.42
C VAL A 76 2.71 -2.95 23.05
N THR A 77 2.54 -1.77 22.46
CA THR A 77 3.14 -0.54 22.99
C THR A 77 2.48 -0.12 24.29
N ARG A 78 1.16 -0.28 24.38
CA ARG A 78 0.38 0.03 25.58
C ARG A 78 -0.87 -0.82 25.65
N LEU A 79 -1.16 -1.35 26.82
CA LEU A 79 -2.39 -2.06 27.15
C LEU A 79 -3.05 -1.36 28.34
N LEU A 80 -4.30 -0.98 28.20
CA LEU A 80 -5.14 -0.40 29.24
C LEU A 80 -6.35 -1.29 29.50
N VAL A 81 -6.71 -1.47 30.73
CA VAL A 81 -7.99 -2.10 31.14
C VAL A 81 -8.74 -1.11 31.99
N THR A 82 -10.02 -0.89 31.70
CA THR A 82 -10.89 0.03 32.42
C THR A 82 -12.09 -0.71 33.02
N ASP A 83 -12.67 -0.12 34.05
CA ASP A 83 -14.00 -0.51 34.54
C ASP A 83 -15.13 0.01 33.63
N ALA A 84 -16.37 -0.31 33.95
CA ALA A 84 -17.56 0.14 33.22
C ALA A 84 -17.76 1.68 33.24
N ALA A 85 -17.14 2.36 34.19
CA ALA A 85 -17.18 3.84 34.28
C ALA A 85 -16.02 4.49 33.48
N GLY A 86 -15.15 3.69 32.84
CA GLY A 86 -13.98 4.19 32.12
C GLY A 86 -12.79 4.56 33.00
N ARG A 87 -12.75 4.11 34.25
CA ARG A 87 -11.60 4.29 35.13
C ARG A 87 -10.57 3.22 34.87
N THR A 88 -9.31 3.61 34.76
CA THR A 88 -8.20 2.67 34.52
C THR A 88 -7.97 1.77 35.73
N LEU A 89 -8.04 0.47 35.51
CA LEU A 89 -7.67 -0.58 36.45
C LEU A 89 -6.22 -1.05 36.23
N TYR A 90 -5.77 -1.07 34.98
CA TYR A 90 -4.43 -1.49 34.60
C TYR A 90 -3.88 -0.64 33.45
N ASP A 91 -2.59 -0.33 33.53
CA ASP A 91 -1.83 0.34 32.47
C ASP A 91 -0.44 -0.29 32.37
N SER A 92 -0.09 -0.80 31.18
CA SER A 92 1.19 -1.47 30.95
C SER A 92 2.39 -0.52 30.91
N VAL A 93 2.19 0.82 30.84
CA VAL A 93 3.29 1.78 30.79
C VAL A 93 3.71 2.19 32.20
N PRO A 94 4.93 1.80 32.63
CA PRO A 94 5.44 2.20 33.96
C PRO A 94 5.61 3.70 34.09
N GLY A 95 5.23 4.28 35.21
CA GLY A 95 5.44 5.69 35.53
C GLY A 95 4.43 6.69 34.95
N GLN A 96 3.62 6.29 33.99
CA GLN A 96 2.44 7.02 33.53
C GLN A 96 1.14 6.35 33.98
N SER A 97 1.20 5.54 35.05
CA SER A 97 0.06 4.82 35.57
C SER A 97 -1.16 5.74 35.67
N ALA A 98 -2.08 5.55 34.77
CA ALA A 98 -3.38 6.19 34.77
C ALA A 98 -4.35 5.48 35.75
N ALA A 99 -3.84 4.54 36.57
CA ALA A 99 -4.66 3.78 37.50
C ALA A 99 -5.56 4.70 38.34
N GLY A 100 -6.85 4.42 38.34
CA GLY A 100 -7.88 5.24 39.00
C GLY A 100 -8.28 6.53 38.26
N LYS A 101 -7.61 6.90 37.16
CA LYS A 101 -7.99 8.05 36.33
C LYS A 101 -9.00 7.66 35.27
N MET A 102 -9.91 8.57 34.93
CA MET A 102 -10.89 8.35 33.87
C MET A 102 -10.22 8.52 32.50
N VAL A 103 -10.46 7.56 31.60
CA VAL A 103 -9.96 7.56 30.22
C VAL A 103 -11.07 8.03 29.29
N LEU A 104 -10.87 9.19 28.67
CA LEU A 104 -11.81 9.79 27.72
C LEU A 104 -11.37 9.56 26.26
N LEU A 105 -10.71 8.44 25.96
CA LEU A 105 -10.38 8.07 24.58
C LEU A 105 -11.65 7.66 23.85
N GLN A 106 -11.83 8.14 22.63
CA GLN A 106 -13.01 7.83 21.82
C GLN A 106 -13.21 6.31 21.64
N GLN A 107 -12.13 5.57 21.48
CA GLN A 107 -12.15 4.11 21.33
C GLN A 107 -12.65 3.42 22.60
N VAL A 108 -12.26 3.92 23.76
CA VAL A 108 -12.69 3.38 25.07
C VAL A 108 -14.17 3.65 25.27
N VAL A 109 -14.63 4.86 24.97
CA VAL A 109 -16.04 5.23 25.07
C VAL A 109 -16.91 4.35 24.20
N GLN A 110 -16.52 4.16 22.93
CA GLN A 110 -17.26 3.29 22.01
C GLN A 110 -17.24 1.81 22.43
N ALA A 111 -16.15 1.34 23.01
CA ALA A 111 -16.06 -0.02 23.52
C ALA A 111 -16.96 -0.22 24.75
N LEU A 112 -17.08 0.77 25.63
CA LEU A 112 -18.01 0.72 26.76
C LEU A 112 -19.49 0.74 26.34
N GLU A 113 -19.79 1.23 25.13
CA GLU A 113 -21.11 1.11 24.49
C GLU A 113 -21.38 -0.29 23.90
N GLY A 114 -20.42 -1.22 23.99
CA GLY A 114 -20.52 -2.59 23.53
C GLY A 114 -20.00 -2.84 22.12
N ASN A 115 -19.26 -1.90 21.52
CA ASN A 115 -18.74 -2.02 20.17
C ASN A 115 -17.25 -2.38 20.17
N ASP A 116 -16.85 -3.31 19.31
CA ASP A 116 -15.44 -3.50 18.97
C ASP A 116 -14.96 -2.37 18.09
N VAL A 117 -13.89 -1.71 18.48
CA VAL A 117 -13.31 -0.56 17.77
C VAL A 117 -11.91 -0.86 17.30
N PHE A 118 -11.65 -0.57 16.04
CA PHE A 118 -10.32 -0.65 15.48
C PHE A 118 -10.05 0.60 14.61
N CYS A 119 -8.88 1.19 14.80
CA CYS A 119 -8.39 2.31 14.01
C CYS A 119 -6.90 2.09 13.69
N CYS A 120 -6.53 2.24 12.42
CA CYS A 120 -5.16 2.13 11.98
C CYS A 120 -4.79 3.36 11.15
N VAL A 121 -3.66 3.98 11.48
CA VAL A 121 -3.14 5.17 10.82
C VAL A 121 -1.69 4.92 10.42
N TYR A 122 -1.33 5.28 9.19
CA TYR A 122 0.04 5.27 8.72
C TYR A 122 0.58 6.70 8.72
N GLU A 123 1.51 6.97 9.62
CA GLU A 123 2.08 8.29 9.82
C GLU A 123 3.58 8.16 10.16
N ASP A 124 4.40 9.03 9.61
CA ASP A 124 5.86 9.06 9.85
C ASP A 124 6.56 7.71 9.67
N HIS A 125 6.20 6.99 8.59
CA HIS A 125 6.71 5.63 8.31
C HIS A 125 6.44 4.62 9.41
N THR A 126 5.48 4.88 10.29
CA THR A 126 5.07 4.01 11.38
C THR A 126 3.60 3.64 11.21
N LEU A 127 3.29 2.37 11.39
CA LEU A 127 1.92 1.90 11.44
C LEU A 127 1.44 2.00 12.88
N LYS A 128 0.54 2.95 13.16
CA LYS A 128 -0.07 3.15 14.47
C LYS A 128 -1.44 2.50 14.47
N SER A 129 -1.70 1.57 15.38
CA SER A 129 -2.99 0.93 15.52
C SER A 129 -3.53 1.10 16.94
N TYR A 130 -4.82 1.35 17.01
CA TYR A 130 -5.58 1.52 18.23
C TYR A 130 -6.77 0.56 18.17
N ALA A 131 -6.94 -0.25 19.17
CA ALA A 131 -8.02 -1.21 19.24
C ALA A 131 -8.64 -1.20 20.63
N ALA A 132 -9.95 -1.31 20.71
CA ALA A 132 -10.66 -1.43 21.98
C ALA A 132 -11.82 -2.42 21.84
N ALA A 133 -12.03 -3.23 22.87
CA ALA A 133 -13.15 -4.16 22.92
C ALA A 133 -13.75 -4.20 24.32
N PRO A 134 -15.07 -4.41 24.45
CA PRO A 134 -15.74 -4.53 25.73
C PRO A 134 -15.38 -5.85 26.43
N ILE A 135 -15.30 -5.80 27.74
CA ILE A 135 -15.29 -6.99 28.59
C ILE A 135 -16.75 -7.28 28.97
N LEU A 136 -17.23 -8.43 28.54
CA LEU A 136 -18.60 -8.84 28.76
C LEU A 136 -18.69 -9.92 29.85
N THR A 137 -19.56 -9.71 30.81
CA THR A 137 -19.94 -10.72 31.82
C THR A 137 -21.46 -10.79 31.85
N HIS A 138 -22.03 -11.97 31.59
CA HIS A 138 -23.49 -12.18 31.53
C HIS A 138 -24.22 -11.15 30.63
N ASP A 139 -23.68 -10.93 29.42
CA ASP A 139 -24.17 -9.93 28.44
C ASP A 139 -24.18 -8.47 28.92
N THR A 140 -23.49 -8.18 30.00
CA THR A 140 -23.29 -6.79 30.47
C THR A 140 -21.84 -6.36 30.28
N VAL A 141 -21.62 -5.11 29.87
CA VAL A 141 -20.30 -4.52 29.75
C VAL A 141 -19.81 -4.15 31.15
N VAL A 142 -18.78 -4.83 31.63
CA VAL A 142 -18.17 -4.61 32.95
C VAL A 142 -16.88 -3.79 32.87
N GLY A 143 -16.37 -3.58 31.66
CA GLY A 143 -15.19 -2.79 31.39
C GLY A 143 -14.77 -2.85 29.93
N CYS A 144 -13.57 -2.38 29.65
CA CYS A 144 -13.04 -2.41 28.30
C CYS A 144 -11.52 -2.65 28.34
N VAL A 145 -11.02 -3.33 27.31
CA VAL A 145 -9.59 -3.43 27.01
C VAL A 145 -9.29 -2.50 25.86
N TYR A 146 -8.30 -1.63 26.04
CA TYR A 146 -7.75 -0.78 25.00
C TYR A 146 -6.30 -1.15 24.76
N MET A 147 -5.92 -1.26 23.50
CA MET A 147 -4.59 -1.64 23.06
C MET A 147 -4.09 -0.64 22.01
N MET A 148 -2.82 -0.26 22.16
CA MET A 148 -2.12 0.60 21.22
C MET A 148 -0.83 -0.08 20.78
N GLU A 149 -0.61 -0.12 19.48
CA GLU A 149 0.64 -0.65 18.90
C GLU A 149 1.24 0.37 17.93
N TYR A 150 2.54 0.59 18.07
CA TYR A 150 3.35 1.34 17.13
C TYR A 150 4.32 0.39 16.43
N ASP A 151 4.12 0.18 15.16
CA ASP A 151 4.89 -0.78 14.38
C ASP A 151 5.71 -0.05 13.30
N ALA A 152 6.91 0.35 13.67
CA ALA A 152 7.85 0.99 12.75
C ALA A 152 8.40 0.01 11.72
N SER A 153 8.47 -1.31 12.04
CA SER A 153 8.97 -2.32 11.12
C SER A 153 8.01 -2.54 9.95
N GLN A 154 6.72 -2.68 10.21
CA GLN A 154 5.70 -2.78 9.16
C GLN A 154 5.56 -1.47 8.38
N GLY A 155 5.67 -0.33 9.04
CA GLY A 155 5.72 0.97 8.38
C GLY A 155 6.90 1.09 7.43
N GLY A 156 8.08 0.62 7.83
CA GLY A 156 9.28 0.55 7.01
C GLY A 156 9.12 -0.36 5.78
N ILE A 157 8.43 -1.49 5.91
CA ILE A 157 8.12 -2.39 4.79
C ILE A 157 7.26 -1.67 3.76
N ILE A 158 6.20 -0.98 4.17
CA ILE A 158 5.34 -0.19 3.27
C ILE A 158 6.18 0.83 2.49
N ALA A 159 7.00 1.62 3.19
CA ALA A 159 7.85 2.64 2.58
C ALA A 159 8.89 2.03 1.61
N SER A 160 9.47 0.88 1.94
CA SER A 160 10.45 0.21 1.09
C SER A 160 9.81 -0.36 -0.18
N LEU A 161 8.61 -0.93 -0.09
CA LEU A 161 7.85 -1.42 -1.23
C LEU A 161 7.46 -0.28 -2.17
N GLU A 162 6.92 0.82 -1.64
CA GLU A 162 6.58 2.01 -2.44
C GLU A 162 7.81 2.55 -3.19
N ARG A 163 8.95 2.64 -2.52
CA ARG A 163 10.22 3.10 -3.13
C ARG A 163 10.72 2.13 -4.20
N THR A 164 10.61 0.82 -3.97
CA THR A 164 11.04 -0.20 -4.93
C THR A 164 10.18 -0.17 -6.18
N ILE A 165 8.86 -0.07 -6.04
CA ILE A 165 7.92 0.05 -7.16
C ILE A 165 8.20 1.32 -7.96
N PHE A 166 8.39 2.46 -7.27
CA PHE A 166 8.70 3.72 -7.92
C PHE A 166 10.02 3.67 -8.71
N ARG A 167 11.10 3.10 -8.11
CA ARG A 167 12.39 2.93 -8.80
C ARG A 167 12.27 2.00 -10.01
N GLY A 168 11.56 0.87 -9.87
CA GLY A 168 11.30 -0.05 -10.97
C GLY A 168 10.56 0.61 -12.13
N SER A 169 9.56 1.41 -11.83
CA SER A 169 8.81 2.17 -12.84
C SER A 169 9.69 3.19 -13.55
N LEU A 170 10.59 3.87 -12.83
CA LEU A 170 11.51 4.84 -13.42
C LEU A 170 12.49 4.17 -14.41
N VAL A 171 13.02 3.00 -14.03
CA VAL A 171 13.89 2.20 -14.91
C VAL A 171 13.12 1.76 -16.17
N LEU A 172 11.89 1.30 -16.01
CA LEU A 172 11.05 0.87 -17.13
C LEU A 172 10.74 2.02 -18.09
N ILE A 173 10.43 3.20 -17.58
CA ILE A 173 10.25 4.42 -18.40
C ILE A 173 11.52 4.73 -19.18
N GLY A 174 12.69 4.63 -18.55
CA GLY A 174 13.99 4.83 -19.21
C GLY A 174 14.23 3.86 -20.37
N ILE A 175 13.94 2.58 -20.16
CA ILE A 175 14.05 1.54 -21.21
C ILE A 175 13.08 1.83 -22.36
N LEU A 176 11.83 2.15 -22.07
CA LEU A 176 10.82 2.47 -23.07
C LEU A 176 11.21 3.72 -23.89
N PHE A 177 11.77 4.73 -23.23
CA PHE A 177 12.26 5.92 -23.92
C PHE A 177 13.40 5.58 -24.87
N LEU A 178 14.37 4.77 -24.43
CA LEU A 178 15.46 4.30 -25.28
C LEU A 178 14.96 3.53 -26.50
N CYS A 179 14.05 2.60 -26.29
CA CYS A 179 13.40 1.83 -27.38
C CYS A 179 12.66 2.75 -28.35
N ALA A 180 11.94 3.76 -27.87
CA ALA A 180 11.22 4.72 -28.72
C ALA A 180 12.18 5.54 -29.59
N VAL A 181 13.32 5.96 -29.03
CA VAL A 181 14.36 6.68 -29.76
C VAL A 181 14.96 5.81 -30.87
N VAL A 182 15.37 4.57 -30.53
CA VAL A 182 15.94 3.62 -31.49
C VAL A 182 14.93 3.32 -32.62
N PHE A 183 13.66 3.06 -32.28
CA PHE A 183 12.61 2.82 -33.27
C PHE A 183 12.37 4.03 -34.17
N SER A 184 12.37 5.22 -33.61
CA SER A 184 12.21 6.48 -34.36
C SER A 184 13.36 6.71 -35.34
N MET A 185 14.60 6.44 -34.91
CA MET A 185 15.80 6.60 -35.77
C MET A 185 15.78 5.60 -36.92
N THR A 186 15.48 4.33 -36.67
CA THR A 186 15.48 3.26 -37.66
C THR A 186 14.36 3.42 -38.69
N GLY A 187 13.12 3.72 -38.23
CA GLY A 187 11.97 3.89 -39.09
C GLY A 187 12.04 5.15 -39.99
N SER A 188 12.56 6.25 -39.46
CA SER A 188 12.67 7.50 -40.24
C SER A 188 13.67 7.41 -41.40
N GLY A 189 14.77 6.67 -41.23
CA GLY A 189 15.76 6.44 -42.29
C GLY A 189 15.21 5.67 -43.46
N ARG A 190 14.50 4.58 -43.18
CA ARG A 190 13.89 3.72 -44.20
C ARG A 190 12.77 4.41 -44.99
N MET A 191 11.91 5.14 -44.32
CA MET A 191 10.85 5.90 -44.97
C MET A 191 11.40 7.02 -45.89
N ARG A 192 12.51 7.68 -45.48
CA ARG A 192 13.19 8.66 -46.34
C ARG A 192 13.74 8.02 -47.59
N GLN A 193 14.33 6.84 -47.55
CA GLN A 193 14.84 6.13 -48.73
C GLN A 193 13.70 5.83 -49.70
N ILE A 194 12.57 5.33 -49.25
CA ILE A 194 11.39 5.07 -50.10
C ILE A 194 10.90 6.35 -50.77
N LEU A 195 10.72 7.42 -50.00
CA LEU A 195 10.27 8.73 -50.53
C LEU A 195 11.24 9.34 -51.55
N THR A 196 12.56 9.16 -51.34
CA THR A 196 13.57 9.64 -52.27
C THR A 196 13.51 8.87 -53.60
N SER A 197 13.40 7.54 -53.49
CA SER A 197 13.30 6.70 -54.71
C SER A 197 11.99 6.94 -55.48
N MET A 198 10.88 7.14 -54.78
CA MET A 198 9.61 7.56 -55.44
C MET A 198 9.75 8.89 -56.16
N ARG A 199 10.52 9.86 -55.63
CA ARG A 199 10.78 11.12 -56.31
C ARG A 199 11.62 10.95 -57.57
N LEU A 200 12.67 10.11 -57.53
CA LEU A 200 13.54 9.83 -58.68
C LEU A 200 12.74 9.15 -59.81
N VAL A 201 11.90 8.19 -59.48
CA VAL A 201 11.02 7.53 -60.48
C VAL A 201 10.04 8.54 -61.11
N ARG A 202 9.48 9.47 -60.32
CA ARG A 202 8.62 10.54 -60.85
C ARG A 202 9.36 11.51 -61.77
N GLU A 203 10.67 11.65 -61.57
CA GLU A 203 11.53 12.51 -62.40
C GLU A 203 12.07 11.82 -63.66
N GLY A 204 11.67 10.54 -63.91
CA GLY A 204 11.97 9.76 -65.11
C GLY A 204 13.21 8.87 -65.00
N GLU A 205 13.81 8.77 -63.85
CA GLU A 205 14.93 7.82 -63.61
C GLU A 205 14.41 6.45 -63.15
N TYR A 206 14.09 5.55 -64.10
CA TYR A 206 13.57 4.22 -63.87
C TYR A 206 14.68 3.17 -63.56
N SER A 207 15.95 3.54 -63.54
CA SER A 207 17.08 2.64 -63.30
C SER A 207 17.40 2.40 -61.81
N HIS A 208 16.75 3.11 -60.92
CA HIS A 208 17.06 3.02 -59.48
C HIS A 208 16.25 1.92 -58.78
N LYS A 209 16.86 0.77 -58.56
CA LYS A 209 16.27 -0.30 -57.71
C LYS A 209 16.49 0.03 -56.23
N ILE A 210 15.41 0.01 -55.48
CA ILE A 210 15.47 0.13 -54.01
C ILE A 210 15.89 -1.24 -53.47
N GLN A 211 17.12 -1.35 -52.94
CA GLN A 211 17.55 -2.51 -52.16
C GLN A 211 17.43 -2.22 -50.69
N MET A 212 16.37 -2.69 -50.03
CA MET A 212 16.26 -2.68 -48.60
C MET A 212 16.59 -4.04 -48.00
N ARG A 213 17.52 -4.08 -47.05
CA ARG A 213 17.82 -5.25 -46.23
C ARG A 213 16.83 -5.35 -45.09
N GLY A 214 16.03 -6.42 -45.07
CA GLY A 214 15.06 -6.71 -44.01
C GLY A 214 13.92 -7.56 -44.53
N SER A 215 13.08 -8.06 -43.63
CA SER A 215 11.85 -8.81 -43.89
C SER A 215 10.62 -8.12 -43.30
N ASP A 216 10.66 -6.79 -43.19
CA ASP A 216 9.57 -5.97 -42.66
C ASP A 216 8.70 -5.40 -43.81
N GLU A 217 7.63 -4.74 -43.45
CA GLU A 217 6.67 -4.14 -44.38
C GLU A 217 7.33 -3.11 -45.33
N TYR A 218 8.41 -2.46 -44.89
CA TYR A 218 9.18 -1.53 -45.72
C TYR A 218 10.01 -2.25 -46.78
N ALA A 219 10.54 -3.45 -46.48
CA ALA A 219 11.27 -4.26 -47.43
C ALA A 219 10.33 -4.86 -48.49
N THR A 220 9.10 -5.27 -48.08
CA THR A 220 8.06 -5.72 -48.98
C THR A 220 7.63 -4.59 -49.91
N LEU A 221 7.39 -3.40 -49.39
CA LEU A 221 7.06 -2.22 -50.22
C LEU A 221 8.15 -1.87 -51.22
N ALA A 222 9.43 -2.06 -50.85
CA ALA A 222 10.57 -1.81 -51.72
C ALA A 222 10.75 -2.84 -52.80
N THR A 223 10.21 -4.08 -52.65
CA THR A 223 10.24 -5.13 -53.67
C THR A 223 9.08 -5.05 -54.65
N GLU A 224 7.97 -4.45 -54.27
CA GLU A 224 6.81 -4.21 -55.14
C GLU A 224 6.99 -2.96 -56.02
N PHE A 225 8.04 -2.15 -55.80
CA PHE A 225 8.34 -0.93 -56.51
C PHE A 225 9.49 -1.10 -57.49
#